data_3e0da94d521d204c4b585c9986b27473
#
_entry.id   3e0da94d521d204c4b585c9986b27473
#
_cell.length_a   1.000
_cell.length_b   1.000
_cell.length_c   1.000
_cell.angle_alpha   90.00
_cell.angle_beta   90.00
_cell.angle_gamma   90.00
#
_symmetry.space_group_name_H-M   'P 1'
#
loop_
_entity.id
_entity.type
_entity.pdbx_description
1 polymer ?
#
loop_
_entity_poly.entity_id
_entity_poly.type
_entity_poly.pdbx_seq_one_letter_code
_entity_poly.pdbx_strand_id
1 'polypeptide(L)'
;MDLKISQKLERTPANATQSGAVRFDLFFKAYPRPIYIWQFQQGEPALVNYNNSGEVYLADVADLLIKPGSNGSNPNGKEILNEIQRCYQEKSRFKRQYPAAHLHSTGEVKDLEITYAYIEPGFVMTIVKDVTAERSVINELKWLSNAVEQTADAVFITDRTGIIEYVNPAFEQITGYARVEVLGKTPRVLKSGEMTPGYYEKLWKTILAGKAFQGQTINHRRDGSKLIVEQTITPMKDQSGQITHFVSLLKDMTERIHFQEKETEHRLAGSIQKGLFPKQAPIIEGYDISGTVFSASNTSGDCFDFIPMLDGTTGIVVGDVCGHGMGPALLMASARAYLRSITRYVSDPTAVLRDLHSLIYGDLIKIGFITMLLARLDPSSHRLEYANAGNWPAYVLDAQGNTTHELRTGGVPIGLDQQFNLDPFEPIQLEPGSMVVFLTDGIPEAHDVLGEEYGLQRMFSVIKENRLAPASEIIQRVRQDVLEFCGAAEQEDDQTIVICKRLQ
;
A
#
# COMPACT_ATOMS: atom_id res chain seq x y z
N MET A 1 35.65 31.85 -46.15
CA MET A 1 34.25 32.00 -46.61
C MET A 1 33.69 33.39 -46.25
N ASP A 2 34.63 34.32 -45.96
CA ASP A 2 34.34 35.65 -45.40
C ASP A 2 34.20 36.78 -46.45
N LEU A 3 34.16 36.43 -47.74
CA LEU A 3 34.24 37.48 -48.81
C LEU A 3 32.92 37.82 -49.51
N LYS A 4 31.79 37.21 -49.17
CA LYS A 4 30.49 37.49 -49.83
C LYS A 4 29.52 38.34 -49.03
N ILE A 5 29.72 38.51 -47.72
CA ILE A 5 28.86 39.37 -46.88
C ILE A 5 29.33 40.83 -46.93
N SER A 6 30.65 41.11 -47.11
CA SER A 6 31.20 42.45 -47.13
C SER A 6 30.89 43.27 -48.41
N GLN A 7 30.48 42.67 -49.51
CA GLN A 7 30.29 43.42 -50.78
C GLN A 7 28.88 43.93 -51.05
N LYS A 8 27.89 43.70 -50.15
CA LYS A 8 26.50 44.19 -50.36
C LYS A 8 26.08 45.32 -49.39
N LEU A 9 26.97 45.83 -48.63
CA LEU A 9 26.69 46.95 -47.69
C LEU A 9 27.39 48.23 -48.19
N GLU A 10 27.24 48.57 -49.46
CA GLU A 10 27.60 49.88 -49.95
C GLU A 10 26.62 50.95 -49.43
N ARG A 11 27.18 51.92 -48.68
CA ARG A 11 26.49 53.08 -48.13
C ARG A 11 26.01 54.00 -49.24
N THR A 12 24.73 54.23 -49.38
CA THR A 12 24.18 55.33 -50.15
C THR A 12 24.09 56.57 -49.22
N PRO A 13 24.67 57.71 -49.54
CA PRO A 13 24.52 58.92 -48.73
C PRO A 13 23.21 59.64 -49.11
N ALA A 14 22.26 59.70 -48.19
CA ALA A 14 21.10 60.56 -48.30
C ALA A 14 21.32 61.81 -47.43
N ASN A 15 21.37 62.98 -48.05
CA ASN A 15 21.34 64.29 -47.45
C ASN A 15 20.04 64.49 -46.63
N ALA A 16 20.14 64.46 -45.30
CA ALA A 16 19.11 64.95 -44.41
C ALA A 16 19.79 65.49 -43.14
N THR A 17 19.52 66.73 -42.79
CA THR A 17 19.87 67.50 -41.60
C THR A 17 20.78 66.82 -40.59
N GLN A 18 22.06 67.04 -40.64
CA GLN A 18 23.17 66.36 -39.95
C GLN A 18 23.01 66.18 -38.42
N SER A 19 22.27 67.04 -37.76
CA SER A 19 22.14 66.97 -36.26
C SER A 19 21.16 65.95 -35.73
N GLY A 20 20.05 65.68 -36.45
CA GLY A 20 19.01 64.68 -36.03
C GLY A 20 19.39 63.25 -36.39
N ALA A 21 19.99 63.05 -37.55
CA ALA A 21 20.45 61.76 -38.03
C ALA A 21 21.60 61.18 -37.20
N VAL A 22 22.55 62.02 -36.80
CA VAL A 22 23.68 61.63 -35.92
C VAL A 22 23.19 61.22 -34.51
N ARG A 23 22.18 61.91 -33.95
CA ARG A 23 21.59 61.53 -32.66
C ARG A 23 20.82 60.20 -32.70
N PHE A 24 20.09 59.99 -33.79
CA PHE A 24 19.35 58.73 -33.98
C PHE A 24 20.31 57.53 -34.15
N ASP A 25 21.36 57.69 -34.95
CA ASP A 25 22.33 56.60 -35.20
C ASP A 25 23.09 56.23 -33.90
N LEU A 26 23.48 57.22 -33.11
CA LEU A 26 24.11 57.01 -31.80
C LEU A 26 23.16 56.28 -30.84
N PHE A 27 21.89 56.70 -30.77
CA PHE A 27 20.90 56.08 -29.90
C PHE A 27 20.59 54.61 -30.34
N PHE A 28 20.42 54.40 -31.65
CA PHE A 28 20.18 53.09 -32.23
C PHE A 28 21.35 52.14 -31.94
N LYS A 29 22.58 52.58 -32.18
CA LYS A 29 23.78 51.75 -31.93
C LYS A 29 24.01 51.46 -30.47
N ALA A 30 23.68 52.39 -29.58
CA ALA A 30 23.86 52.23 -28.12
C ALA A 30 22.69 51.51 -27.43
N TYR A 31 21.60 51.18 -28.14
CA TYR A 31 20.45 50.53 -27.53
C TYR A 31 20.83 49.14 -26.98
N PRO A 32 20.49 48.85 -25.70
CA PRO A 32 21.04 47.67 -24.99
C PRO A 32 20.46 46.32 -25.45
N ARG A 33 19.45 46.33 -26.29
CA ARG A 33 18.88 45.08 -26.84
C ARG A 33 19.22 44.94 -28.28
N PRO A 34 19.40 43.70 -28.81
CA PRO A 34 19.56 43.42 -30.23
C PRO A 34 18.41 43.96 -31.03
N ILE A 35 18.70 44.79 -32.05
CA ILE A 35 17.73 45.32 -33.01
C ILE A 35 18.22 44.98 -34.40
N TYR A 36 17.32 44.51 -35.24
CA TYR A 36 17.56 44.20 -36.64
C TYR A 36 16.51 44.94 -37.50
N ILE A 37 16.94 45.56 -38.61
CA ILE A 37 16.09 46.24 -39.56
C ILE A 37 16.05 45.42 -40.86
N TRP A 38 14.86 45.10 -41.30
CA TRP A 38 14.60 44.29 -42.46
C TRP A 38 13.93 45.13 -43.53
N GLN A 39 14.36 44.95 -44.80
CA GLN A 39 13.73 45.54 -45.98
C GLN A 39 13.31 44.43 -46.90
N PHE A 40 12.17 44.56 -47.58
CA PHE A 40 11.69 43.56 -48.52
C PHE A 40 12.23 43.84 -49.91
N GLN A 41 12.95 42.87 -50.49
CA GLN A 41 13.49 42.90 -51.84
C GLN A 41 12.88 41.73 -52.62
N GLN A 42 12.16 42.01 -53.68
CA GLN A 42 11.44 40.96 -54.50
C GLN A 42 10.52 40.06 -53.69
N GLY A 43 9.93 40.55 -52.59
CA GLY A 43 9.03 39.81 -51.71
C GLY A 43 9.70 39.04 -50.56
N GLU A 44 11.02 39.00 -50.48
CA GLU A 44 11.77 38.34 -49.46
C GLU A 44 12.40 39.32 -48.47
N PRO A 45 12.43 39.00 -47.14
CA PRO A 45 13.05 39.85 -46.15
C PRO A 45 14.60 39.83 -46.24
N ALA A 46 15.20 40.98 -46.35
CA ALA A 46 16.65 41.19 -46.39
C ALA A 46 17.08 42.05 -45.17
N LEU A 47 18.07 41.59 -44.43
CA LEU A 47 18.64 42.36 -43.34
C LEU A 47 19.44 43.55 -43.87
N VAL A 48 19.06 44.78 -43.49
CA VAL A 48 19.70 46.01 -44.00
C VAL A 48 20.48 46.75 -42.91
N ASN A 49 20.14 46.59 -41.65
CA ASN A 49 20.88 47.23 -40.56
C ASN A 49 20.66 46.47 -39.23
N TYR A 50 21.59 46.64 -38.32
CA TYR A 50 21.52 46.15 -36.94
C TYR A 50 22.34 47.08 -35.99
N ASN A 51 22.03 47.05 -34.69
CA ASN A 51 22.76 47.82 -33.68
C ASN A 51 23.93 47.00 -33.08
N ASN A 52 24.74 47.63 -32.22
CA ASN A 52 25.93 46.98 -31.62
C ASN A 52 25.54 45.72 -30.78
N SER A 53 24.42 45.79 -30.08
CA SER A 53 23.90 44.61 -29.32
C SER A 53 23.45 43.49 -30.27
N GLY A 54 23.09 43.79 -31.53
CA GLY A 54 22.69 42.82 -32.52
C GLY A 54 23.84 41.95 -33.06
N GLU A 55 25.09 42.34 -32.86
CA GLU A 55 26.25 41.56 -33.26
C GLU A 55 26.29 40.20 -32.57
N VAL A 56 25.77 40.10 -31.34
CA VAL A 56 25.76 38.87 -30.52
C VAL A 56 25.05 37.71 -31.21
N TYR A 57 23.96 37.99 -31.90
CA TYR A 57 23.19 36.98 -32.60
C TYR A 57 23.27 37.08 -34.13
N LEU A 58 24.28 37.81 -34.65
CA LEU A 58 24.36 38.07 -36.12
C LEU A 58 24.58 36.77 -36.90
N ALA A 59 25.36 35.84 -36.38
CA ALA A 59 25.57 34.53 -37.03
C ALA A 59 24.26 33.72 -37.09
N ASP A 60 23.47 33.72 -36.02
CA ASP A 60 22.18 33.05 -35.96
C ASP A 60 21.18 33.70 -36.94
N VAL A 61 21.19 35.01 -37.06
CA VAL A 61 20.38 35.77 -38.04
C VAL A 61 20.85 35.53 -39.48
N ALA A 62 22.16 35.40 -39.68
CA ALA A 62 22.70 35.06 -41.02
C ALA A 62 22.29 33.65 -41.46
N ASP A 63 22.27 32.69 -40.54
CA ASP A 63 21.82 31.32 -40.82
C ASP A 63 20.33 31.25 -41.21
N LEU A 64 19.50 32.20 -40.70
CA LEU A 64 18.09 32.33 -41.14
C LEU A 64 17.97 32.71 -42.61
N LEU A 65 18.94 33.48 -43.13
CA LEU A 65 18.89 34.02 -44.52
C LEU A 65 19.54 33.08 -45.54
N ILE A 66 20.42 32.17 -45.12
CA ILE A 66 21.29 31.43 -46.06
C ILE A 66 20.67 30.11 -46.54
N LYS A 67 19.81 29.45 -45.79
CA LYS A 67 19.12 28.21 -46.23
C LYS A 67 17.82 27.92 -45.48
N PRO A 68 16.67 28.24 -46.01
CA PRO A 68 15.44 27.56 -45.59
C PRO A 68 15.45 26.13 -46.15
N GLY A 69 15.82 25.14 -45.32
CA GLY A 69 15.64 23.72 -45.62
C GLY A 69 16.86 22.82 -45.63
N SER A 70 18.05 23.24 -45.16
CA SER A 70 19.16 22.32 -44.95
C SER A 70 19.05 21.61 -43.59
N ASN A 71 19.37 20.28 -43.54
CA ASN A 71 19.47 19.50 -42.32
C ASN A 71 20.44 20.15 -41.31
N GLY A 72 19.91 20.82 -40.29
CA GLY A 72 20.65 21.58 -39.28
C GLY A 72 20.14 22.99 -39.01
N SER A 73 19.12 23.45 -39.77
CA SER A 73 18.54 24.79 -39.57
C SER A 73 17.78 24.86 -38.24
N ASN A 74 18.00 25.96 -37.52
CA ASN A 74 17.27 26.34 -36.32
C ASN A 74 15.75 26.15 -36.53
N PRO A 75 15.06 25.31 -35.77
CA PRO A 75 13.63 25.04 -35.96
C PRO A 75 12.78 26.33 -35.86
N ASN A 76 13.23 27.31 -35.12
CA ASN A 76 12.57 28.60 -34.94
C ASN A 76 12.85 29.57 -36.09
N GLY A 77 13.85 29.30 -36.95
CA GLY A 77 14.27 30.21 -38.01
C GLY A 77 13.20 30.50 -39.04
N LYS A 78 12.55 29.44 -39.51
CA LYS A 78 11.45 29.55 -40.50
C LYS A 78 10.25 30.33 -39.93
N GLU A 79 9.97 30.12 -38.66
CA GLU A 79 8.88 30.79 -37.95
C GLU A 79 9.18 32.29 -37.80
N ILE A 80 10.41 32.65 -37.43
CA ILE A 80 10.85 34.05 -37.32
C ILE A 80 10.71 34.79 -38.67
N LEU A 81 11.15 34.17 -39.78
CA LEU A 81 11.01 34.76 -41.10
C LEU A 81 9.55 34.93 -41.50
N ASN A 82 8.69 33.95 -41.23
CA ASN A 82 7.26 34.06 -41.46
C ASN A 82 6.60 35.21 -40.68
N GLU A 83 7.00 35.39 -39.42
CA GLU A 83 6.48 36.49 -38.60
C GLU A 83 7.03 37.88 -39.04
N ILE A 84 8.25 37.98 -39.61
CA ILE A 84 8.75 39.17 -40.23
C ILE A 84 7.91 39.52 -41.47
N GLN A 85 7.62 38.52 -42.33
CA GLN A 85 6.78 38.66 -43.53
C GLN A 85 5.34 39.06 -43.18
N ARG A 86 4.77 38.43 -42.17
CA ARG A 86 3.46 38.76 -41.61
C ARG A 86 3.40 40.20 -41.11
N CYS A 87 4.40 40.63 -40.31
CA CYS A 87 4.50 41.99 -39.80
C CYS A 87 4.53 43.04 -40.93
N TYR A 88 5.26 42.73 -42.01
CA TYR A 88 5.29 43.57 -43.23
C TYR A 88 3.96 43.67 -43.95
N GLN A 89 3.29 42.51 -44.17
CA GLN A 89 2.02 42.45 -44.89
C GLN A 89 0.88 43.13 -44.13
N GLU A 90 0.79 42.84 -42.80
CA GLU A 90 -0.26 43.38 -41.94
C GLU A 90 0.02 44.81 -41.46
N LYS A 91 1.20 45.35 -41.73
CA LYS A 91 1.70 46.67 -41.22
C LYS A 91 1.47 46.80 -39.72
N SER A 92 1.76 45.72 -38.97
CA SER A 92 1.37 45.54 -37.56
C SER A 92 2.58 45.64 -36.62
N ARG A 93 2.27 45.67 -35.31
CA ARG A 93 3.24 45.48 -34.23
C ARG A 93 2.74 44.42 -33.29
N PHE A 94 3.58 43.39 -33.01
CA PHE A 94 3.26 42.32 -32.05
C PHE A 94 4.51 41.72 -31.46
N LYS A 95 4.32 40.81 -30.49
CA LYS A 95 5.41 40.06 -29.85
C LYS A 95 5.18 38.55 -29.99
N ARG A 96 6.27 37.80 -30.11
CA ARG A 96 6.29 36.35 -30.08
C ARG A 96 7.36 35.87 -29.11
N GLN A 97 7.08 34.73 -28.51
CA GLN A 97 8.01 34.04 -27.59
C GLN A 97 8.51 32.77 -28.26
N TYR A 98 9.80 32.56 -28.17
CA TYR A 98 10.50 31.40 -28.69
C TYR A 98 11.19 30.68 -27.55
N PRO A 99 10.52 29.68 -26.92
CA PRO A 99 11.11 28.89 -25.84
C PRO A 99 12.16 27.96 -26.41
N ALA A 100 13.23 27.72 -25.64
CA ALA A 100 14.33 26.82 -25.98
C ALA A 100 14.93 27.07 -27.39
N ALA A 101 15.11 28.35 -27.77
CA ALA A 101 15.75 28.72 -29.02
C ALA A 101 17.24 28.31 -28.99
N HIS A 102 17.63 27.44 -29.92
CA HIS A 102 19.02 27.02 -30.07
C HIS A 102 19.80 28.09 -30.84
N LEU A 103 20.83 28.65 -30.19
CA LEU A 103 21.75 29.59 -30.81
C LEU A 103 22.96 28.82 -31.37
N HIS A 104 23.06 28.76 -32.70
CA HIS A 104 24.17 28.08 -33.37
C HIS A 104 25.53 28.76 -33.17
N SER A 105 25.50 30.06 -32.97
CA SER A 105 26.74 30.88 -32.74
C SER A 105 27.45 30.56 -31.44
N THR A 106 26.69 30.26 -30.37
CA THR A 106 27.23 30.03 -29.01
C THR A 106 27.00 28.57 -28.52
N GLY A 107 26.14 27.79 -29.18
CA GLY A 107 25.69 26.47 -28.71
C GLY A 107 24.73 26.54 -27.52
N GLU A 108 24.31 27.73 -27.10
CA GLU A 108 23.41 27.94 -25.97
C GLU A 108 21.94 27.77 -26.38
N VAL A 109 21.13 27.38 -25.38
CA VAL A 109 19.67 27.36 -25.50
C VAL A 109 19.10 28.50 -24.69
N LYS A 110 18.34 29.39 -25.32
CA LYS A 110 17.78 30.57 -24.68
C LYS A 110 16.28 30.71 -24.94
N ASP A 111 15.59 31.27 -23.95
CA ASP A 111 14.21 31.72 -24.15
C ASP A 111 14.23 33.17 -24.67
N LEU A 112 13.71 33.37 -25.89
CA LEU A 112 13.72 34.67 -26.52
C LEU A 112 12.30 35.23 -26.66
N GLU A 113 12.14 36.54 -26.41
CA GLU A 113 10.96 37.33 -26.77
C GLU A 113 11.35 38.26 -27.90
N ILE A 114 10.75 38.13 -29.09
CA ILE A 114 10.99 38.99 -30.25
C ILE A 114 9.77 39.90 -30.45
N THR A 115 10.04 41.21 -30.47
CA THR A 115 9.05 42.22 -30.87
C THR A 115 9.24 42.55 -32.32
N TYR A 116 8.20 42.43 -33.11
CA TYR A 116 8.12 42.82 -34.54
C TYR A 116 7.37 44.14 -34.66
N ALA A 117 7.87 45.05 -35.44
CA ALA A 117 7.24 46.36 -35.68
C ALA A 117 7.47 46.81 -37.11
N TYR A 118 6.37 47.08 -37.83
CA TYR A 118 6.45 47.73 -39.12
C TYR A 118 6.86 49.20 -38.97
N ILE A 119 7.77 49.66 -39.86
CA ILE A 119 8.27 51.04 -39.90
C ILE A 119 8.13 51.53 -41.34
N GLU A 120 7.42 52.64 -41.54
CA GLU A 120 7.31 53.27 -42.85
C GLU A 120 8.65 53.92 -43.25
N PRO A 121 9.01 53.92 -44.55
CA PRO A 121 8.30 53.34 -45.69
C PRO A 121 8.81 51.94 -46.08
N GLY A 122 8.27 50.86 -45.46
CA GLY A 122 8.51 49.51 -45.96
C GLY A 122 9.61 48.72 -45.23
N PHE A 123 9.85 49.01 -43.97
CA PHE A 123 10.79 48.26 -43.12
C PHE A 123 10.06 47.47 -42.00
N VAL A 124 10.68 46.40 -41.54
CA VAL A 124 10.31 45.73 -40.29
C VAL A 124 11.48 45.80 -39.31
N MET A 125 11.21 46.21 -38.10
CA MET A 125 12.17 46.17 -37.02
C MET A 125 11.87 45.01 -36.11
N THR A 126 12.87 44.20 -35.79
CA THR A 126 12.78 43.16 -34.76
C THR A 126 13.68 43.57 -33.58
N ILE A 127 13.14 43.42 -32.35
CA ILE A 127 13.87 43.65 -31.10
C ILE A 127 13.86 42.34 -30.32
N VAL A 128 15.04 41.80 -30.02
CA VAL A 128 15.21 40.54 -29.28
C VAL A 128 15.45 40.84 -27.81
N LYS A 129 14.70 40.13 -26.95
CA LYS A 129 14.92 40.13 -25.49
C LYS A 129 15.18 38.70 -25.05
N ASP A 130 16.33 38.47 -24.41
CA ASP A 130 16.59 37.23 -23.66
C ASP A 130 15.76 37.26 -22.38
N VAL A 131 14.87 36.26 -22.21
CA VAL A 131 13.97 36.09 -21.05
C VAL A 131 14.25 34.81 -20.28
N THR A 132 15.40 34.19 -20.53
CA THR A 132 15.78 32.90 -19.95
C THR A 132 15.79 32.94 -18.43
N ALA A 133 16.45 33.92 -17.84
CA ALA A 133 16.56 34.07 -16.38
C ALA A 133 15.19 34.34 -15.73
N GLU A 134 14.36 35.22 -16.35
CA GLU A 134 13.01 35.53 -15.85
C GLU A 134 12.11 34.30 -15.87
N ARG A 135 12.18 33.52 -16.97
CA ARG A 135 11.41 32.27 -17.11
C ARG A 135 11.89 31.19 -16.16
N SER A 136 13.19 31.04 -15.98
CA SER A 136 13.75 30.06 -15.04
C SER A 136 13.20 30.27 -13.62
N VAL A 137 13.21 31.50 -13.13
CA VAL A 137 12.66 31.83 -11.79
C VAL A 137 11.16 31.54 -11.71
N ILE A 138 10.40 31.93 -12.75
CA ILE A 138 8.96 31.66 -12.79
C ILE A 138 8.67 30.15 -12.81
N ASN A 139 9.44 29.40 -13.58
CA ASN A 139 9.29 27.95 -13.66
C ASN A 139 9.67 27.25 -12.36
N GLU A 140 10.72 27.71 -11.69
CA GLU A 140 11.12 27.20 -10.37
C GLU A 140 10.03 27.44 -9.32
N LEU A 141 9.46 28.66 -9.26
CA LEU A 141 8.35 28.95 -8.37
C LEU A 141 7.11 28.11 -8.68
N LYS A 142 6.77 27.90 -9.95
CA LYS A 142 5.69 27.02 -10.37
C LYS A 142 5.93 25.55 -9.97
N TRP A 143 7.17 25.10 -10.17
CA TRP A 143 7.54 23.73 -9.79
C TRP A 143 7.41 23.51 -8.28
N LEU A 144 7.92 24.44 -7.46
CA LEU A 144 7.79 24.40 -6.01
C LEU A 144 6.32 24.45 -5.55
N SER A 145 5.52 25.33 -6.15
CA SER A 145 4.08 25.40 -5.88
C SER A 145 3.38 24.09 -6.21
N ASN A 146 3.65 23.53 -7.39
CA ASN A 146 3.06 22.25 -7.81
C ASN A 146 3.48 21.09 -6.90
N ALA A 147 4.71 21.09 -6.39
CA ALA A 147 5.18 20.07 -5.47
C ALA A 147 4.36 20.05 -4.15
N VAL A 148 3.99 21.23 -3.64
CA VAL A 148 3.13 21.33 -2.45
C VAL A 148 1.68 20.97 -2.77
N GLU A 149 1.17 21.41 -3.93
CA GLU A 149 -0.21 21.12 -4.37
C GLU A 149 -0.44 19.61 -4.64
N GLN A 150 0.59 18.88 -5.07
CA GLN A 150 0.49 17.46 -5.44
C GLN A 150 0.95 16.49 -4.35
N THR A 151 1.40 16.98 -3.19
CA THR A 151 1.73 16.08 -2.08
C THR A 151 0.49 15.37 -1.55
N ALA A 152 0.64 14.09 -1.17
CA ALA A 152 -0.42 13.30 -0.58
C ALA A 152 -0.74 13.70 0.88
N ASP A 153 0.19 14.35 1.56
CA ASP A 153 -0.01 14.83 2.91
C ASP A 153 -0.73 16.20 2.91
N ALA A 154 -1.59 16.42 3.90
CA ALA A 154 -2.25 17.70 4.07
C ALA A 154 -1.27 18.78 4.51
N VAL A 155 -1.19 19.86 3.76
CA VAL A 155 -0.37 21.04 4.08
C VAL A 155 -1.28 22.24 4.28
N PHE A 156 -1.05 22.95 5.38
CA PHE A 156 -1.63 24.27 5.57
C PHE A 156 -0.62 25.26 6.15
N ILE A 157 -0.79 26.52 5.83
CA ILE A 157 0.06 27.60 6.30
C ILE A 157 -0.81 28.58 7.08
N THR A 158 -0.32 28.99 8.25
CA THR A 158 -0.97 30.02 9.05
C THR A 158 -0.04 31.22 9.19
N ASP A 159 -0.64 32.38 9.45
CA ASP A 159 0.09 33.55 9.95
C ASP A 159 0.66 33.27 11.37
N ARG A 160 1.36 34.25 11.93
CA ARG A 160 1.93 34.14 13.29
C ARG A 160 0.87 34.07 14.40
N THR A 161 -0.39 34.42 14.12
CA THR A 161 -1.50 34.37 15.07
C THR A 161 -2.27 33.05 14.99
N GLY A 162 -1.94 32.18 14.02
CA GLY A 162 -2.55 30.89 13.78
C GLY A 162 -3.75 30.94 12.84
N ILE A 163 -3.92 32.00 12.05
CA ILE A 163 -4.99 32.11 11.04
C ILE A 163 -4.50 31.44 9.75
N ILE A 164 -5.31 30.53 9.22
CA ILE A 164 -5.01 29.77 7.99
C ILE A 164 -5.09 30.70 6.77
N GLU A 165 -4.00 30.80 6.03
CA GLU A 165 -3.86 31.58 4.80
C GLU A 165 -3.81 30.69 3.56
N TYR A 166 -3.36 29.44 3.72
CA TYR A 166 -3.21 28.49 2.63
C TYR A 166 -3.54 27.05 3.08
N VAL A 167 -4.15 26.29 2.20
CA VAL A 167 -4.28 24.83 2.30
C VAL A 167 -4.08 24.22 0.90
N ASN A 168 -3.46 23.04 0.84
CA ASN A 168 -3.33 22.27 -0.40
C ASN A 168 -4.56 21.36 -0.64
N PRO A 169 -4.71 20.74 -1.84
CA PRO A 169 -5.83 19.84 -2.13
C PRO A 169 -5.90 18.62 -1.20
N ALA A 170 -4.77 18.06 -0.76
CA ALA A 170 -4.75 16.94 0.18
C ALA A 170 -5.38 17.31 1.54
N PHE A 171 -5.25 18.57 1.99
CA PHE A 171 -5.95 19.03 3.19
C PHE A 171 -7.46 18.88 3.06
N GLU A 172 -8.03 19.28 1.91
CA GLU A 172 -9.47 19.16 1.67
C GLU A 172 -9.91 17.68 1.65
N GLN A 173 -9.14 16.82 0.98
CA GLN A 173 -9.41 15.37 0.89
C GLN A 173 -9.34 14.69 2.25
N ILE A 174 -8.30 14.96 3.03
CA ILE A 174 -8.05 14.31 4.32
C ILE A 174 -9.01 14.81 5.40
N THR A 175 -9.27 16.12 5.45
CA THR A 175 -10.09 16.71 6.53
C THR A 175 -11.56 16.81 6.19
N GLY A 176 -11.92 16.76 4.90
CA GLY A 176 -13.29 16.97 4.41
C GLY A 176 -13.74 18.44 4.41
N TYR A 177 -12.91 19.37 4.86
CA TYR A 177 -13.21 20.82 4.82
C TYR A 177 -12.73 21.42 3.50
N ALA A 178 -13.62 22.14 2.81
CA ALA A 178 -13.23 22.90 1.64
C ALA A 178 -12.33 24.10 2.02
N ARG A 179 -11.40 24.45 1.14
CA ARG A 179 -10.48 25.59 1.32
C ARG A 179 -11.20 26.86 1.74
N VAL A 180 -12.31 27.18 1.09
CA VAL A 180 -13.11 28.39 1.38
C VAL A 180 -13.72 28.39 2.79
N GLU A 181 -13.90 27.23 3.40
CA GLU A 181 -14.48 27.09 4.74
C GLU A 181 -13.46 27.34 5.86
N VAL A 182 -12.17 27.15 5.58
CA VAL A 182 -11.09 27.18 6.58
C VAL A 182 -10.18 28.41 6.46
N LEU A 183 -10.08 29.04 5.29
CA LEU A 183 -9.33 30.30 5.14
C LEU A 183 -9.86 31.37 6.08
N GLY A 184 -8.97 32.09 6.74
CA GLY A 184 -9.29 33.10 7.74
C GLY A 184 -9.71 32.54 9.11
N LYS A 185 -9.77 31.23 9.28
CA LYS A 185 -10.02 30.57 10.57
C LYS A 185 -8.75 29.98 11.17
N THR A 186 -8.83 29.56 12.43
CA THR A 186 -7.73 28.85 13.07
C THR A 186 -7.90 27.33 12.89
N PRO A 187 -6.83 26.51 12.97
CA PRO A 187 -6.88 25.05 12.90
C PRO A 187 -7.73 24.40 14.00
N ARG A 188 -8.28 25.19 14.93
CA ARG A 188 -9.27 24.72 15.94
C ARG A 188 -10.51 24.06 15.31
N VAL A 189 -10.80 24.32 14.04
CA VAL A 189 -11.91 23.67 13.31
C VAL A 189 -11.75 22.15 13.26
N LEU A 190 -10.50 21.65 13.34
CA LEU A 190 -10.17 20.22 13.34
C LEU A 190 -10.17 19.60 14.75
N LYS A 191 -10.29 20.42 15.82
CA LYS A 191 -10.06 19.96 17.19
C LYS A 191 -11.10 18.93 17.63
N SER A 192 -10.65 17.71 18.00
CA SER A 192 -11.52 16.66 18.55
C SER A 192 -11.92 16.86 20.01
N GLY A 193 -11.11 17.54 20.80
CA GLY A 193 -11.25 17.59 22.25
C GLY A 193 -10.55 16.47 23.00
N GLU A 194 -10.05 15.43 22.31
CA GLU A 194 -9.37 14.29 22.93
C GLU A 194 -7.94 14.61 23.41
N MET A 195 -7.32 15.67 22.84
CA MET A 195 -5.97 16.08 23.26
C MET A 195 -6.02 16.94 24.51
N THR A 196 -5.09 16.69 25.43
CA THR A 196 -5.02 17.42 26.71
C THR A 196 -4.62 18.90 26.51
N PRO A 197 -5.03 19.83 27.40
CA PRO A 197 -4.56 21.21 27.37
C PRO A 197 -3.03 21.34 27.34
N GLY A 198 -2.32 20.52 28.12
CA GLY A 198 -0.85 20.49 28.15
C GLY A 198 -0.18 20.13 26.82
N TYR A 199 -0.85 19.33 25.98
CA TYR A 199 -0.38 19.06 24.62
C TYR A 199 -0.29 20.33 23.77
N TYR A 200 -1.37 21.13 23.76
CA TYR A 200 -1.41 22.37 23.00
C TYR A 200 -0.46 23.43 23.58
N GLU A 201 -0.31 23.49 24.92
CA GLU A 201 0.66 24.38 25.55
C GLU A 201 2.08 24.06 25.12
N LYS A 202 2.47 22.78 25.13
CA LYS A 202 3.77 22.30 24.64
C LYS A 202 3.97 22.65 23.16
N LEU A 203 2.94 22.42 22.33
CA LEU A 203 2.96 22.74 20.91
C LEU A 203 3.27 24.23 20.69
N TRP A 204 2.48 25.12 21.28
CA TRP A 204 2.64 26.56 21.12
C TRP A 204 3.97 27.06 21.67
N LYS A 205 4.39 26.59 22.84
CA LYS A 205 5.69 26.94 23.42
C LYS A 205 6.85 26.55 22.49
N THR A 206 6.75 25.40 21.85
CA THR A 206 7.81 24.89 20.94
C THR A 206 7.89 25.74 19.67
N ILE A 207 6.78 25.98 18.98
CA ILE A 207 6.79 26.71 17.70
C ILE A 207 7.09 28.20 17.89
N LEU A 208 6.61 28.81 18.98
CA LEU A 208 6.92 30.21 19.31
C LEU A 208 8.39 30.41 19.71
N ALA A 209 9.05 29.36 20.23
CA ALA A 209 10.50 29.36 20.46
C ALA A 209 11.32 29.19 19.16
N GLY A 210 10.65 29.14 18.00
CA GLY A 210 11.29 29.00 16.69
C GLY A 210 11.82 27.60 16.38
N LYS A 211 11.29 26.58 17.09
CA LYS A 211 11.61 25.16 16.89
C LYS A 211 10.44 24.43 16.21
N ALA A 212 10.74 23.43 15.39
CA ALA A 212 9.71 22.58 14.82
C ALA A 212 9.06 21.72 15.94
N PHE A 213 7.74 21.61 15.89
CA PHE A 213 6.98 20.68 16.71
C PHE A 213 6.61 19.44 15.88
N GLN A 214 6.75 18.27 16.47
CA GLN A 214 6.29 17.02 15.89
C GLN A 214 5.54 16.23 16.96
N GLY A 215 4.39 15.65 16.57
CA GLY A 215 3.59 14.84 17.48
C GLY A 215 2.34 14.28 16.81
N GLN A 216 1.79 13.25 17.45
CA GLN A 216 0.52 12.69 17.04
C GLN A 216 -0.63 13.52 17.62
N THR A 217 -1.62 13.83 16.78
CA THR A 217 -2.80 14.62 17.15
C THR A 217 -4.06 13.89 16.71
N ILE A 218 -5.05 13.88 17.59
CA ILE A 218 -6.37 13.36 17.29
C ILE A 218 -7.28 14.54 16.94
N ASN A 219 -7.73 14.56 15.71
CA ASN A 219 -8.62 15.56 15.13
C ASN A 219 -9.98 14.94 14.77
N HIS A 220 -10.93 15.77 14.32
CA HIS A 220 -12.14 15.33 13.63
C HIS A 220 -12.18 15.88 12.21
N ARG A 221 -12.67 15.04 11.28
CA ARG A 221 -13.03 15.50 9.94
C ARG A 221 -14.33 16.31 10.00
N ARG A 222 -14.71 16.92 8.90
CA ARG A 222 -15.95 17.70 8.79
C ARG A 222 -17.21 16.87 9.09
N ASP A 223 -17.21 15.59 8.75
CA ASP A 223 -18.32 14.66 9.01
C ASP A 223 -18.37 14.15 10.46
N GLY A 224 -17.44 14.59 11.32
CA GLY A 224 -17.31 14.16 12.70
C GLY A 224 -16.52 12.87 12.90
N SER A 225 -16.08 12.21 11.84
CA SER A 225 -15.23 11.03 11.95
C SER A 225 -13.87 11.37 12.54
N LYS A 226 -13.27 10.40 13.23
CA LYS A 226 -11.95 10.55 13.86
C LYS A 226 -10.84 10.61 12.81
N LEU A 227 -9.92 11.53 13.00
CA LEU A 227 -8.74 11.71 12.16
C LEU A 227 -7.48 11.71 13.03
N ILE A 228 -6.70 10.64 12.95
CA ILE A 228 -5.45 10.51 13.68
C ILE A 228 -4.32 10.92 12.74
N VAL A 229 -3.61 11.99 13.09
CA VAL A 229 -2.53 12.52 12.25
C VAL A 229 -1.20 12.55 12.97
N GLU A 230 -0.12 12.26 12.25
CA GLU A 230 1.21 12.70 12.62
C GLU A 230 1.37 14.13 12.10
N GLN A 231 1.51 15.09 13.02
CA GLN A 231 1.58 16.51 12.71
C GLN A 231 3.00 17.03 12.90
N THR A 232 3.53 17.72 11.88
CA THR A 232 4.76 18.52 11.98
C THR A 232 4.43 19.97 11.71
N ILE A 233 4.80 20.87 12.64
CA ILE A 233 4.63 22.32 12.48
C ILE A 233 6.00 22.98 12.51
N THR A 234 6.36 23.68 11.42
CA THR A 234 7.63 24.36 11.26
C THR A 234 7.43 25.86 11.18
N PRO A 235 8.05 26.67 12.06
CA PRO A 235 7.99 28.12 11.99
C PRO A 235 8.85 28.64 10.83
N MET A 236 8.27 29.50 9.99
CA MET A 236 8.96 30.26 8.95
C MET A 236 9.44 31.60 9.51
N LYS A 237 10.67 31.97 9.18
CA LYS A 237 11.32 33.19 9.65
C LYS A 237 11.70 34.07 8.47
N ASP A 238 11.61 35.40 8.66
CA ASP A 238 12.13 36.39 7.74
C ASP A 238 13.65 36.54 7.85
N GLN A 239 14.22 37.45 7.06
CA GLN A 239 15.65 37.76 7.08
C GLN A 239 16.14 38.33 8.41
N SER A 240 15.25 38.90 9.25
CA SER A 240 15.54 39.39 10.59
C SER A 240 15.48 38.30 11.67
N GLY A 241 15.08 37.09 11.31
CA GLY A 241 14.91 35.96 12.23
C GLY A 241 13.56 35.96 12.96
N GLN A 242 12.63 36.87 12.62
CA GLN A 242 11.29 36.91 13.21
C GLN A 242 10.38 35.86 12.54
N ILE A 243 9.55 35.19 13.36
CA ILE A 243 8.55 34.23 12.87
C ILE A 243 7.43 34.99 12.16
N THR A 244 7.21 34.66 10.91
CA THR A 244 6.15 35.22 10.07
C THR A 244 4.97 34.28 9.91
N HIS A 245 5.21 32.99 9.70
CA HIS A 245 4.19 31.97 9.44
C HIS A 245 4.55 30.65 10.10
N PHE A 246 3.59 29.75 10.13
CA PHE A 246 3.80 28.35 10.47
C PHE A 246 3.34 27.45 9.31
N VAL A 247 4.21 26.56 8.87
CA VAL A 247 3.86 25.50 7.90
C VAL A 247 3.53 24.23 8.69
N SER A 248 2.35 23.70 8.48
CA SER A 248 1.87 22.48 9.12
C SER A 248 1.71 21.38 8.08
N LEU A 249 2.29 20.23 8.35
CA LEU A 249 2.13 18.99 7.60
C LEU A 249 1.31 18.02 8.46
N LEU A 250 0.25 17.45 7.91
CA LEU A 250 -0.56 16.42 8.54
C LEU A 250 -0.52 15.15 7.69
N LYS A 251 0.06 14.11 8.24
CA LYS A 251 0.04 12.76 7.65
C LYS A 251 -1.08 11.96 8.29
N ASP A 252 -2.05 11.52 7.49
CA ASP A 252 -3.14 10.69 7.98
C ASP A 252 -2.62 9.29 8.36
N MET A 253 -2.81 8.92 9.62
CA MET A 253 -2.39 7.64 10.19
C MET A 253 -3.60 6.78 10.60
N THR A 254 -4.82 7.23 10.31
CA THR A 254 -6.06 6.64 10.83
C THR A 254 -6.19 5.17 10.43
N GLU A 255 -6.12 4.87 9.15
CA GLU A 255 -6.22 3.49 8.66
C GLU A 255 -5.09 2.61 9.17
N ARG A 256 -3.87 3.14 9.19
CA ARG A 256 -2.69 2.40 9.66
C ARG A 256 -2.80 2.01 11.12
N ILE A 257 -3.26 2.93 11.97
CA ILE A 257 -3.43 2.68 13.42
C ILE A 257 -4.55 1.67 13.64
N HIS A 258 -5.71 1.82 12.99
CA HIS A 258 -6.80 0.86 13.09
C HIS A 258 -6.40 -0.55 12.60
N PHE A 259 -5.60 -0.63 11.55
CA PHE A 259 -5.06 -1.91 11.10
C PHE A 259 -4.16 -2.55 12.15
N GLN A 260 -3.26 -1.77 12.74
CA GLN A 260 -2.35 -2.24 13.81
C GLN A 260 -3.10 -2.66 15.08
N GLU A 261 -4.15 -1.92 15.45
CA GLU A 261 -5.01 -2.26 16.59
C GLU A 261 -5.70 -3.61 16.36
N LYS A 262 -6.36 -3.79 15.20
CA LYS A 262 -6.99 -5.06 14.83
C LYS A 262 -6.01 -6.23 14.79
N GLU A 263 -4.83 -6.03 14.20
CA GLU A 263 -3.81 -7.07 14.17
C GLU A 263 -3.34 -7.46 15.57
N THR A 264 -3.23 -6.48 16.46
CA THR A 264 -2.85 -6.72 17.85
C THR A 264 -3.94 -7.47 18.60
N GLU A 265 -5.22 -7.12 18.40
CA GLU A 265 -6.37 -7.83 18.98
C GLU A 265 -6.43 -9.28 18.49
N HIS A 266 -6.27 -9.51 17.17
CA HIS A 266 -6.25 -10.86 16.60
C HIS A 266 -5.09 -11.70 17.17
N ARG A 267 -3.89 -11.13 17.29
CA ARG A 267 -2.73 -11.81 17.85
C ARG A 267 -2.94 -12.16 19.33
N LEU A 268 -3.54 -11.24 20.10
CA LEU A 268 -3.85 -11.49 21.51
C LEU A 268 -4.86 -12.64 21.66
N ALA A 269 -5.92 -12.61 20.87
CA ALA A 269 -6.92 -13.69 20.86
C ALA A 269 -6.32 -15.05 20.50
N GLY A 270 -5.46 -15.10 19.47
CA GLY A 270 -4.73 -16.33 19.12
C GLY A 270 -3.84 -16.84 20.24
N SER A 271 -3.17 -15.92 20.96
CA SER A 271 -2.35 -16.32 22.11
C SER A 271 -3.17 -16.91 23.26
N ILE A 272 -4.36 -16.36 23.52
CA ILE A 272 -5.30 -16.89 24.51
C ILE A 272 -5.80 -18.26 24.08
N GLN A 273 -6.23 -18.42 22.81
CA GLN A 273 -6.71 -19.67 22.27
C GLN A 273 -5.64 -20.78 22.32
N LYS A 274 -4.39 -20.47 21.92
CA LYS A 274 -3.25 -21.41 22.06
C LYS A 274 -3.02 -21.87 23.51
N GLY A 275 -3.35 -21.04 24.48
CA GLY A 275 -3.33 -21.39 25.89
C GLY A 275 -4.41 -22.39 26.31
N LEU A 276 -5.47 -22.57 25.50
CA LEU A 276 -6.53 -23.55 25.75
C LEU A 276 -6.16 -24.95 25.27
N PHE A 277 -5.30 -25.09 24.27
CA PHE A 277 -4.87 -26.41 23.79
C PHE A 277 -4.06 -27.15 24.84
N PRO A 278 -4.12 -28.49 24.87
CA PRO A 278 -3.31 -29.30 25.75
C PRO A 278 -1.83 -29.05 25.56
N LYS A 279 -1.14 -28.61 26.60
CA LYS A 279 0.33 -28.38 26.55
C LYS A 279 1.12 -29.70 26.55
N GLN A 280 0.52 -30.74 27.06
CA GLN A 280 1.12 -32.07 27.17
C GLN A 280 0.02 -33.10 26.97
N ALA A 281 0.34 -34.18 26.27
CA ALA A 281 -0.54 -35.32 26.17
C ALA A 281 -0.68 -36.03 27.55
N PRO A 282 -1.80 -36.71 27.80
CA PRO A 282 -1.96 -37.49 29.02
C PRO A 282 -0.95 -38.65 29.06
N ILE A 283 -0.43 -38.94 30.24
CA ILE A 283 0.44 -40.08 30.44
C ILE A 283 -0.51 -41.27 30.72
N ILE A 284 -0.64 -42.18 29.73
CA ILE A 284 -1.45 -43.39 29.80
C ILE A 284 -0.51 -44.57 29.67
N GLU A 285 -0.53 -45.48 30.68
CA GLU A 285 0.32 -46.66 30.65
C GLU A 285 0.03 -47.52 29.38
N GLY A 286 1.11 -47.87 28.69
CA GLY A 286 1.00 -48.66 27.45
C GLY A 286 0.68 -47.84 26.18
N TYR A 287 0.62 -46.51 26.29
CA TYR A 287 0.33 -45.64 25.15
C TYR A 287 1.35 -44.47 25.04
N ASP A 288 1.64 -44.12 23.78
CA ASP A 288 2.38 -42.91 23.43
C ASP A 288 1.41 -42.04 22.60
N ILE A 289 1.09 -40.85 23.15
CA ILE A 289 0.09 -39.93 22.60
C ILE A 289 0.68 -38.58 22.36
N SER A 290 0.40 -37.98 21.22
CA SER A 290 0.78 -36.63 20.89
C SER A 290 -0.25 -35.97 19.98
N GLY A 291 -0.40 -34.65 20.06
CA GLY A 291 -1.28 -33.89 19.21
C GLY A 291 -0.79 -32.45 19.02
N THR A 292 -1.11 -31.86 17.91
CA THR A 292 -0.78 -30.47 17.60
C THR A 292 -1.72 -29.88 16.58
N VAL A 293 -1.86 -28.55 16.61
CA VAL A 293 -2.51 -27.71 15.60
C VAL A 293 -1.46 -26.77 15.00
N PHE A 294 -1.38 -26.72 13.70
CA PHE A 294 -0.61 -25.74 12.92
C PHE A 294 -1.59 -24.76 12.29
N SER A 295 -1.80 -23.63 12.96
CA SER A 295 -2.78 -22.64 12.51
C SER A 295 -2.31 -21.92 11.24
N ALA A 296 -3.23 -21.75 10.27
CA ALA A 296 -3.00 -20.93 9.07
C ALA A 296 -2.97 -19.44 9.37
N SER A 297 -3.68 -19.01 10.43
CA SER A 297 -3.76 -17.60 10.86
C SER A 297 -3.39 -17.43 12.34
N ASN A 298 -3.66 -16.23 12.89
CA ASN A 298 -3.43 -15.95 14.32
C ASN A 298 -4.36 -16.78 15.24
N THR A 299 -5.58 -17.11 14.78
CA THR A 299 -6.57 -17.92 15.48
C THR A 299 -6.90 -19.14 14.63
N SER A 300 -7.35 -20.23 15.25
CA SER A 300 -7.68 -21.50 14.59
C SER A 300 -9.16 -21.87 14.78
N GLY A 301 -9.81 -22.32 13.70
CA GLY A 301 -11.09 -23.04 13.76
C GLY A 301 -10.92 -24.44 14.32
N ASP A 302 -9.80 -25.06 14.05
CA ASP A 302 -9.41 -26.35 14.51
C ASP A 302 -9.14 -26.45 16.01
N CYS A 303 -9.43 -27.61 16.58
CA CYS A 303 -8.97 -27.94 17.91
C CYS A 303 -8.73 -29.44 18.09
N PHE A 304 -7.92 -29.77 19.09
CA PHE A 304 -7.89 -31.09 19.70
C PHE A 304 -7.88 -30.94 21.22
N ASP A 305 -8.35 -31.98 21.91
CA ASP A 305 -8.27 -32.06 23.36
C ASP A 305 -8.12 -33.52 23.84
N PHE A 306 -7.56 -33.65 25.04
CA PHE A 306 -7.51 -34.88 25.80
C PHE A 306 -8.33 -34.68 27.08
N ILE A 307 -9.42 -35.39 27.20
CA ILE A 307 -10.41 -35.16 28.26
C ILE A 307 -10.54 -36.41 29.17
N PRO A 308 -10.18 -36.30 30.46
CA PRO A 308 -10.51 -37.35 31.40
C PRO A 308 -12.03 -37.55 31.49
N MET A 309 -12.52 -38.76 31.33
CA MET A 309 -13.94 -39.13 31.41
C MET A 309 -14.31 -39.66 32.76
N LEU A 310 -15.65 -39.74 33.06
CA LEU A 310 -16.19 -40.14 34.35
C LEU A 310 -15.71 -41.54 34.81
N ASP A 311 -15.56 -42.44 33.87
CA ASP A 311 -15.22 -43.85 34.13
C ASP A 311 -13.71 -44.15 34.15
N GLY A 312 -12.88 -43.09 34.17
CA GLY A 312 -11.43 -43.22 34.16
C GLY A 312 -10.82 -43.47 32.78
N THR A 313 -11.64 -43.47 31.71
CA THR A 313 -11.18 -43.52 30.34
C THR A 313 -10.74 -42.15 29.84
N THR A 314 -10.14 -42.05 28.65
CA THR A 314 -9.68 -40.78 28.06
C THR A 314 -10.42 -40.52 26.76
N GLY A 315 -11.07 -39.36 26.68
CA GLY A 315 -11.61 -38.82 25.43
C GLY A 315 -10.50 -38.16 24.63
N ILE A 316 -10.38 -38.49 23.35
CA ILE A 316 -9.54 -37.85 22.35
C ILE A 316 -10.47 -37.12 21.40
N VAL A 317 -10.35 -35.79 21.30
CA VAL A 317 -11.22 -34.94 20.48
C VAL A 317 -10.42 -34.30 19.38
N VAL A 318 -10.96 -34.33 18.18
CA VAL A 318 -10.50 -33.47 17.06
C VAL A 318 -11.74 -32.86 16.43
N GLY A 319 -11.73 -31.61 16.11
CA GLY A 319 -12.85 -30.92 15.47
C GLY A 319 -12.43 -29.63 14.81
N ASP A 320 -13.25 -29.18 13.89
CA ASP A 320 -13.10 -27.94 13.16
C ASP A 320 -14.43 -27.18 13.12
N VAL A 321 -14.36 -25.85 13.28
CA VAL A 321 -15.48 -24.92 13.10
C VAL A 321 -15.40 -24.29 11.73
N CYS A 322 -16.41 -24.44 10.92
CA CYS A 322 -16.44 -23.89 9.58
C CYS A 322 -16.08 -22.39 9.55
N GLY A 323 -15.16 -22.02 8.65
CA GLY A 323 -14.66 -20.66 8.47
C GLY A 323 -13.41 -20.37 9.32
N HIS A 324 -12.90 -19.17 9.21
CA HIS A 324 -11.64 -18.75 9.85
C HIS A 324 -11.78 -17.44 10.66
N GLY A 325 -10.86 -17.19 11.57
CA GLY A 325 -10.79 -15.98 12.36
C GLY A 325 -11.43 -16.09 13.74
N MET A 326 -11.79 -14.92 14.32
CA MET A 326 -12.19 -14.79 15.72
C MET A 326 -13.50 -15.54 16.06
N GLY A 327 -14.49 -15.51 15.17
CA GLY A 327 -15.80 -16.13 15.41
C GLY A 327 -15.68 -17.64 15.64
N PRO A 328 -15.14 -18.42 14.66
CA PRO A 328 -14.85 -19.85 14.83
C PRO A 328 -14.01 -20.18 16.06
N ALA A 329 -12.96 -19.38 16.33
CA ALA A 329 -12.10 -19.57 17.49
C ALA A 329 -12.85 -19.48 18.84
N LEU A 330 -13.79 -18.53 18.98
CA LEU A 330 -14.63 -18.39 20.18
C LEU A 330 -15.63 -19.52 20.33
N LEU A 331 -16.25 -19.94 19.22
CA LEU A 331 -17.18 -21.09 19.21
C LEU A 331 -16.46 -22.39 19.63
N MET A 332 -15.26 -22.59 19.09
CA MET A 332 -14.45 -23.75 19.46
C MET A 332 -14.09 -23.75 20.94
N ALA A 333 -13.72 -22.59 21.49
CA ALA A 333 -13.48 -22.45 22.94
C ALA A 333 -14.72 -22.81 23.78
N SER A 334 -15.92 -22.40 23.33
CA SER A 334 -17.21 -22.73 23.96
C SER A 334 -17.51 -24.22 23.85
N ALA A 335 -17.39 -24.80 22.66
CA ALA A 335 -17.60 -26.23 22.43
C ALA A 335 -16.69 -27.08 23.33
N ARG A 336 -15.41 -26.73 23.41
CA ARG A 336 -14.44 -27.38 24.29
C ARG A 336 -14.83 -27.27 25.77
N ALA A 337 -15.33 -26.13 26.23
CA ALA A 337 -15.78 -25.96 27.60
C ALA A 337 -17.01 -26.86 27.92
N TYR A 338 -17.96 -26.90 27.00
CA TYR A 338 -19.13 -27.82 27.11
C TYR A 338 -18.71 -29.29 27.13
N LEU A 339 -17.84 -29.72 26.22
CA LEU A 339 -17.32 -31.09 26.20
C LEU A 339 -16.70 -31.48 27.54
N ARG A 340 -15.81 -30.65 28.10
CA ARG A 340 -15.19 -30.88 29.39
C ARG A 340 -16.20 -30.93 30.56
N SER A 341 -17.33 -30.26 30.40
CA SER A 341 -18.41 -30.30 31.38
C SER A 341 -19.22 -31.57 31.26
N ILE A 342 -19.65 -31.94 30.03
CA ILE A 342 -20.50 -33.13 29.74
C ILE A 342 -19.78 -34.43 30.11
N THR A 343 -18.50 -34.56 29.76
CA THR A 343 -17.70 -35.79 29.99
C THR A 343 -17.46 -36.09 31.47
N ARG A 344 -17.80 -35.19 32.40
CA ARG A 344 -17.85 -35.48 33.84
C ARG A 344 -19.00 -36.36 34.26
N TYR A 345 -20.03 -36.45 33.39
CA TYR A 345 -21.28 -37.17 33.72
C TYR A 345 -21.67 -38.21 32.66
N VAL A 346 -21.12 -38.10 31.46
CA VAL A 346 -21.42 -38.97 30.32
C VAL A 346 -20.10 -39.46 29.72
N SER A 347 -19.96 -40.79 29.50
CA SER A 347 -18.76 -41.39 28.90
C SER A 347 -19.01 -41.94 27.49
N ASP A 348 -20.28 -42.16 27.08
CA ASP A 348 -20.59 -42.61 25.72
C ASP A 348 -20.37 -41.50 24.69
N PRO A 349 -19.46 -41.66 23.71
CA PRO A 349 -19.13 -40.64 22.74
C PRO A 349 -20.33 -40.09 21.97
N THR A 350 -21.29 -40.93 21.59
CA THR A 350 -22.49 -40.55 20.86
C THR A 350 -23.38 -39.63 21.69
N ALA A 351 -23.60 -39.99 22.97
CA ALA A 351 -24.37 -39.18 23.90
C ALA A 351 -23.68 -37.84 24.20
N VAL A 352 -22.37 -37.84 24.37
CA VAL A 352 -21.60 -36.60 24.59
C VAL A 352 -21.76 -35.62 23.42
N LEU A 353 -21.63 -36.07 22.17
CA LEU A 353 -21.79 -35.16 21.00
C LEU A 353 -23.24 -34.74 20.80
N ARG A 354 -24.24 -35.56 21.18
CA ARG A 354 -25.65 -35.16 21.16
C ARG A 354 -25.95 -34.09 22.19
N ASP A 355 -25.44 -34.22 23.38
CA ASP A 355 -25.60 -33.21 24.44
C ASP A 355 -24.90 -31.92 24.07
N LEU A 356 -23.67 -31.97 23.50
CA LEU A 356 -22.96 -30.80 22.97
C LEU A 356 -23.78 -30.10 21.90
N HIS A 357 -24.34 -30.84 20.92
CA HIS A 357 -25.21 -30.29 19.90
C HIS A 357 -26.37 -29.49 20.51
N SER A 358 -27.06 -30.11 21.48
CA SER A 358 -28.22 -29.50 22.13
C SER A 358 -27.89 -28.21 22.84
N LEU A 359 -26.70 -28.08 23.41
CA LEU A 359 -26.24 -26.89 24.11
C LEU A 359 -25.80 -25.77 23.19
N ILE A 360 -25.18 -26.08 22.04
CA ILE A 360 -24.56 -25.09 21.18
C ILE A 360 -25.33 -24.77 19.89
N TYR A 361 -26.35 -25.55 19.57
CA TYR A 361 -27.15 -25.41 18.34
C TYR A 361 -27.66 -23.99 18.11
N GLY A 362 -28.21 -23.37 19.15
CA GLY A 362 -28.74 -21.99 19.08
C GLY A 362 -27.68 -20.92 18.72
N ASP A 363 -26.45 -21.12 19.15
CA ASP A 363 -25.33 -20.23 18.90
C ASP A 363 -24.79 -20.41 17.48
N LEU A 364 -24.87 -21.64 16.94
CA LEU A 364 -24.35 -22.01 15.62
C LEU A 364 -25.24 -21.58 14.46
N ILE A 365 -26.57 -21.43 14.64
CA ILE A 365 -27.55 -21.14 13.58
C ILE A 365 -27.14 -19.95 12.68
N LYS A 366 -26.41 -18.97 13.22
CA LYS A 366 -25.99 -17.76 12.50
C LYS A 366 -24.54 -17.78 12.04
N ILE A 367 -23.75 -18.72 12.52
CA ILE A 367 -22.28 -18.69 12.37
C ILE A 367 -21.81 -19.88 11.51
N GLY A 368 -22.46 -21.04 11.60
CA GLY A 368 -22.12 -22.21 10.82
C GLY A 368 -22.28 -23.52 11.59
N PHE A 369 -21.37 -24.45 11.42
CA PHE A 369 -21.40 -25.76 12.03
C PHE A 369 -20.01 -26.18 12.54
N ILE A 370 -19.96 -27.20 13.36
CA ILE A 370 -18.73 -27.80 13.88
C ILE A 370 -18.66 -29.27 13.39
N THR A 371 -17.58 -29.64 12.73
CA THR A 371 -17.20 -31.01 12.51
C THR A 371 -16.45 -31.52 13.74
N MET A 372 -16.77 -32.72 14.25
CA MET A 372 -16.12 -33.21 15.45
C MET A 372 -16.08 -34.72 15.52
N LEU A 373 -14.92 -35.26 15.87
CA LEU A 373 -14.71 -36.64 16.22
C LEU A 373 -14.31 -36.73 17.68
N LEU A 374 -15.05 -37.52 18.47
CA LEU A 374 -14.71 -37.87 19.85
C LEU A 374 -14.47 -39.38 19.92
N ALA A 375 -13.27 -39.76 20.31
CA ALA A 375 -12.94 -41.16 20.59
C ALA A 375 -12.68 -41.34 22.09
N ARG A 376 -13.26 -42.40 22.67
CA ARG A 376 -13.04 -42.83 24.07
C ARG A 376 -12.08 -44.00 24.09
N LEU A 377 -10.94 -43.85 24.69
CA LEU A 377 -9.93 -44.88 24.88
C LEU A 377 -10.04 -45.46 26.29
N ASP A 378 -10.33 -46.76 26.35
CA ASP A 378 -10.20 -47.55 27.58
C ASP A 378 -8.84 -48.26 27.58
N PRO A 379 -7.88 -47.82 28.39
CA PRO A 379 -6.54 -48.38 28.43
C PRO A 379 -6.51 -49.77 29.08
N SER A 380 -7.50 -50.11 29.92
CA SER A 380 -7.56 -51.38 30.62
C SER A 380 -7.97 -52.53 29.69
N SER A 381 -8.92 -52.30 28.82
CA SER A 381 -9.39 -53.27 27.81
C SER A 381 -8.77 -53.08 26.45
N HIS A 382 -8.01 -51.96 26.23
CA HIS A 382 -7.46 -51.53 24.94
C HIS A 382 -8.51 -51.33 23.84
N ARG A 383 -9.70 -50.89 24.23
CA ARG A 383 -10.84 -50.67 23.33
C ARG A 383 -10.98 -49.18 23.01
N LEU A 384 -11.29 -48.90 21.75
CA LEU A 384 -11.59 -47.56 21.26
C LEU A 384 -13.04 -47.51 20.81
N GLU A 385 -13.85 -46.68 21.44
CA GLU A 385 -15.20 -46.33 21.00
C GLU A 385 -15.17 -44.91 20.43
N TYR A 386 -15.99 -44.59 19.43
CA TYR A 386 -15.99 -43.26 18.83
C TYR A 386 -17.37 -42.84 18.33
N ALA A 387 -17.51 -41.52 18.19
CA ALA A 387 -18.57 -40.86 17.46
C ALA A 387 -17.94 -39.79 16.56
N ASN A 388 -18.40 -39.75 15.31
CA ASN A 388 -17.91 -38.78 14.34
C ASN A 388 -19.11 -38.03 13.74
N ALA A 389 -19.14 -36.69 13.99
CA ALA A 389 -20.15 -35.76 13.52
C ALA A 389 -19.57 -34.89 12.38
N GLY A 390 -19.41 -35.50 11.21
CA GLY A 390 -18.99 -34.80 9.99
C GLY A 390 -17.52 -34.46 9.91
N ASN A 391 -16.68 -34.85 10.89
CA ASN A 391 -15.24 -34.61 10.83
C ASN A 391 -14.56 -35.54 9.84
N TRP A 392 -13.40 -35.15 9.35
CA TRP A 392 -12.54 -36.04 8.56
C TRP A 392 -12.34 -37.39 9.28
N PRO A 393 -12.37 -38.51 8.58
CA PRO A 393 -12.17 -39.81 9.23
C PRO A 393 -10.83 -39.90 9.94
N ALA A 394 -10.81 -40.56 11.11
CA ALA A 394 -9.57 -41.03 11.70
C ALA A 394 -9.26 -42.44 11.21
N TYR A 395 -8.01 -42.86 11.34
CA TYR A 395 -7.55 -44.15 10.78
C TYR A 395 -6.81 -44.95 11.84
N VAL A 396 -7.13 -46.24 11.93
CA VAL A 396 -6.38 -47.21 12.74
C VAL A 396 -5.37 -47.90 11.83
N LEU A 397 -4.11 -47.85 12.20
CA LEU A 397 -3.02 -48.54 11.51
C LEU A 397 -2.51 -49.69 12.35
N ASP A 398 -2.16 -50.80 11.71
CA ASP A 398 -1.52 -51.95 12.36
C ASP A 398 -0.04 -51.66 12.71
N ALA A 399 0.62 -52.60 13.37
CA ALA A 399 2.06 -52.50 13.72
C ALA A 399 2.98 -52.37 12.50
N GLN A 400 2.49 -52.71 11.29
CA GLN A 400 3.21 -52.57 10.02
C GLN A 400 2.93 -51.23 9.33
N GLY A 401 1.99 -50.43 9.87
CA GLY A 401 1.57 -49.13 9.32
C GLY A 401 0.55 -49.27 8.18
N ASN A 402 -0.16 -50.37 8.08
CA ASN A 402 -1.26 -50.49 7.12
C ASN A 402 -2.58 -50.11 7.78
N THR A 403 -3.47 -49.44 7.06
CA THR A 403 -4.79 -49.06 7.55
C THR A 403 -5.67 -50.29 7.74
N THR A 404 -6.21 -50.48 8.93
CA THR A 404 -7.11 -51.56 9.29
C THR A 404 -8.54 -51.11 9.45
N HIS A 405 -8.77 -49.91 10.01
CA HIS A 405 -10.10 -49.34 10.19
C HIS A 405 -10.09 -47.85 9.82
N GLU A 406 -11.23 -47.39 9.35
CA GLU A 406 -11.55 -46.00 9.10
C GLU A 406 -12.70 -45.59 10.02
N LEU A 407 -12.48 -44.59 10.86
CA LEU A 407 -13.45 -44.05 11.81
C LEU A 407 -14.36 -43.06 11.07
N ARG A 408 -15.26 -43.53 10.26
CA ARG A 408 -16.14 -42.78 9.37
C ARG A 408 -17.12 -41.91 10.14
N THR A 409 -17.68 -40.92 9.45
CA THR A 409 -18.78 -40.14 10.00
C THR A 409 -20.02 -41.00 10.21
N GLY A 410 -20.69 -40.83 11.36
CA GLY A 410 -21.97 -41.43 11.70
C GLY A 410 -23.16 -40.51 11.53
N GLY A 411 -22.93 -39.27 11.07
CA GLY A 411 -23.99 -38.28 10.92
C GLY A 411 -23.49 -36.94 10.43
N VAL A 412 -24.37 -35.95 10.52
CA VAL A 412 -24.10 -34.57 10.09
C VAL A 412 -23.26 -33.80 11.13
N PRO A 413 -22.57 -32.70 10.71
CA PRO A 413 -21.90 -31.80 11.63
C PRO A 413 -22.83 -31.24 12.71
N ILE A 414 -22.23 -30.91 13.86
CA ILE A 414 -22.90 -30.25 15.00
C ILE A 414 -23.38 -28.86 14.56
N GLY A 415 -24.69 -28.58 14.78
CA GLY A 415 -25.26 -27.26 14.45
C GLY A 415 -25.80 -27.13 13.02
N LEU A 416 -25.56 -28.12 12.16
CA LEU A 416 -26.03 -28.11 10.76
C LEU A 416 -27.52 -28.30 10.63
N ASP A 417 -28.10 -29.27 11.38
CA ASP A 417 -29.52 -29.59 11.38
C ASP A 417 -30.05 -29.66 12.81
N GLN A 418 -31.30 -29.24 13.02
CA GLN A 418 -31.98 -29.36 14.32
C GLN A 418 -32.11 -30.79 14.77
N GLN A 419 -32.34 -31.71 13.85
CA GLN A 419 -32.40 -33.16 14.12
C GLN A 419 -31.00 -33.75 14.04
N PHE A 420 -30.34 -33.89 15.18
CA PHE A 420 -29.00 -34.42 15.27
C PHE A 420 -29.02 -35.89 15.65
N ASN A 421 -28.68 -36.76 14.72
CA ASN A 421 -28.55 -38.19 14.90
C ASN A 421 -27.17 -38.66 14.50
N LEU A 422 -26.57 -39.51 15.35
CA LEU A 422 -25.29 -40.15 15.06
C LEU A 422 -25.50 -41.68 15.14
N ASP A 423 -25.03 -42.36 14.14
CA ASP A 423 -25.00 -43.83 14.13
C ASP A 423 -23.91 -44.31 15.11
N PRO A 424 -24.24 -45.32 15.95
CA PRO A 424 -23.26 -45.95 16.80
C PRO A 424 -22.34 -46.85 15.97
N PHE A 425 -21.08 -46.94 16.37
CA PHE A 425 -20.11 -47.86 15.78
C PHE A 425 -19.68 -48.92 16.78
N GLU A 426 -19.30 -50.10 16.28
CA GLU A 426 -18.74 -51.14 17.12
C GLU A 426 -17.37 -50.71 17.66
N PRO A 427 -17.11 -51.04 18.94
CA PRO A 427 -15.81 -50.75 19.54
C PRO A 427 -14.67 -51.49 18.83
N ILE A 428 -13.55 -50.78 18.65
CA ILE A 428 -12.37 -51.30 17.96
C ILE A 428 -11.35 -51.76 19.00
N GLN A 429 -10.88 -53.02 18.87
CA GLN A 429 -9.76 -53.50 19.68
C GLN A 429 -8.44 -53.04 19.08
N LEU A 430 -7.69 -52.27 19.86
CA LEU A 430 -6.35 -51.83 19.47
C LEU A 430 -5.34 -52.93 19.77
N GLU A 431 -4.64 -53.44 18.76
CA GLU A 431 -3.59 -54.42 18.90
C GLU A 431 -2.26 -53.83 19.34
N PRO A 432 -1.33 -54.57 19.96
CA PRO A 432 -0.01 -54.10 20.31
C PRO A 432 0.74 -53.52 19.09
N GLY A 433 1.30 -52.31 19.21
CA GLY A 433 2.00 -51.61 18.15
C GLY A 433 1.09 -50.91 17.15
N SER A 434 -0.25 -51.03 17.27
CA SER A 434 -1.18 -50.25 16.44
C SER A 434 -1.18 -48.77 16.81
N MET A 435 -1.63 -47.92 15.89
CA MET A 435 -1.79 -46.47 16.14
C MET A 435 -3.10 -45.95 15.55
N VAL A 436 -3.67 -44.96 16.20
CA VAL A 436 -4.82 -44.21 15.70
C VAL A 436 -4.36 -42.81 15.30
N VAL A 437 -4.67 -42.43 14.07
CA VAL A 437 -4.33 -41.11 13.50
C VAL A 437 -5.61 -40.31 13.30
N PHE A 438 -5.79 -39.27 14.06
CA PHE A 438 -6.89 -38.31 13.92
C PHE A 438 -6.34 -37.08 13.20
N LEU A 439 -7.14 -36.48 12.31
CA LEU A 439 -6.74 -35.29 11.53
C LEU A 439 -7.97 -34.48 11.14
N THR A 440 -7.71 -33.26 10.74
CA THR A 440 -8.65 -32.42 10.01
C THR A 440 -8.28 -32.40 8.53
N ASP A 441 -9.16 -31.86 7.69
CA ASP A 441 -9.00 -31.80 6.23
C ASP A 441 -7.79 -30.98 5.76
N GLY A 442 -7.38 -29.95 6.52
CA GLY A 442 -6.27 -29.08 6.13
C GLY A 442 -4.91 -29.77 5.96
N ILE A 443 -4.76 -31.06 6.38
CA ILE A 443 -3.54 -31.83 6.05
C ILE A 443 -3.66 -32.50 4.69
N PRO A 444 -4.67 -33.37 4.43
CA PRO A 444 -4.78 -34.04 3.13
C PRO A 444 -5.11 -33.07 1.99
N GLU A 445 -5.83 -31.99 2.25
CA GLU A 445 -6.20 -30.95 1.27
C GLU A 445 -5.17 -29.84 1.14
N ALA A 446 -4.01 -29.93 1.76
CA ALA A 446 -2.93 -28.96 1.57
C ALA A 446 -2.46 -28.96 0.11
N HIS A 447 -2.40 -27.76 -0.51
CA HIS A 447 -2.06 -27.61 -1.92
C HIS A 447 -0.60 -27.19 -2.14
N ASP A 448 -0.04 -27.62 -3.26
CA ASP A 448 1.22 -27.08 -3.77
C ASP A 448 0.97 -25.83 -4.65
N VAL A 449 2.03 -25.25 -5.20
CA VAL A 449 1.98 -24.08 -6.11
C VAL A 449 1.27 -24.35 -7.44
N LEU A 450 0.99 -25.60 -7.77
CA LEU A 450 0.26 -26.02 -8.98
C LEU A 450 -1.21 -26.35 -8.68
N GLY A 451 -1.61 -26.33 -7.40
CA GLY A 451 -2.95 -26.68 -6.94
C GLY A 451 -3.18 -28.20 -6.81
N GLU A 452 -2.12 -29.00 -6.72
CA GLU A 452 -2.23 -30.43 -6.44
C GLU A 452 -2.35 -30.64 -4.92
N GLU A 453 -3.23 -31.57 -4.50
CA GLU A 453 -3.43 -31.92 -3.10
C GLU A 453 -2.34 -32.85 -2.56
N TYR A 454 -1.94 -32.65 -1.30
CA TYR A 454 -0.96 -33.48 -0.60
C TYR A 454 -1.42 -34.95 -0.50
N GLY A 455 -2.66 -35.19 -0.12
CA GLY A 455 -3.35 -36.46 -0.11
C GLY A 455 -2.97 -37.43 1.01
N LEU A 456 -3.91 -38.32 1.35
CA LEU A 456 -3.73 -39.30 2.42
C LEU A 456 -2.65 -40.34 2.16
N GLN A 457 -2.45 -40.74 0.89
CA GLN A 457 -1.47 -41.79 0.57
C GLN A 457 -0.06 -41.36 0.92
N ARG A 458 0.29 -40.13 0.64
CA ARG A 458 1.60 -39.54 0.96
C ARG A 458 1.78 -39.46 2.47
N MET A 459 0.77 -38.96 3.19
CA MET A 459 0.80 -38.90 4.64
C MET A 459 1.01 -40.29 5.28
N PHE A 460 0.26 -41.30 4.85
CA PHE A 460 0.42 -42.67 5.38
C PHE A 460 1.78 -43.28 5.05
N SER A 461 2.39 -42.96 3.91
CA SER A 461 3.75 -43.39 3.58
C SER A 461 4.74 -42.84 4.60
N VAL A 462 4.67 -41.52 4.92
CA VAL A 462 5.53 -40.86 5.94
C VAL A 462 5.31 -41.52 7.32
N ILE A 463 4.06 -41.72 7.73
CA ILE A 463 3.73 -42.38 9.02
C ILE A 463 4.29 -43.81 9.07
N LYS A 464 4.13 -44.58 8.01
CA LYS A 464 4.61 -45.96 7.92
C LYS A 464 6.11 -46.08 8.02
N GLU A 465 6.85 -45.19 7.34
CA GLU A 465 8.30 -45.14 7.38
C GLU A 465 8.83 -44.81 8.78
N ASN A 466 8.10 -43.97 9.50
CA ASN A 466 8.48 -43.48 10.83
C ASN A 466 7.75 -44.16 11.97
N ARG A 467 7.01 -45.24 11.74
CA ARG A 467 6.10 -45.92 12.70
C ARG A 467 6.72 -46.33 14.02
N LEU A 468 8.03 -46.53 14.09
CA LEU A 468 8.77 -46.92 15.30
C LEU A 468 9.17 -45.70 16.15
N ALA A 469 9.14 -44.49 15.58
CA ALA A 469 9.44 -43.27 16.28
C ALA A 469 8.35 -42.90 17.31
N PRO A 470 8.64 -42.01 18.27
CA PRO A 470 7.60 -41.44 19.14
C PRO A 470 6.51 -40.72 18.35
N ALA A 471 5.28 -40.69 18.89
CA ALA A 471 4.13 -40.08 18.26
C ALA A 471 4.41 -38.59 17.90
N SER A 472 5.08 -37.86 18.78
CA SER A 472 5.48 -36.47 18.54
C SER A 472 6.44 -36.31 17.37
N GLU A 473 7.39 -37.25 17.17
CA GLU A 473 8.32 -37.21 16.05
C GLU A 473 7.62 -37.55 14.73
N ILE A 474 6.69 -38.53 14.73
CA ILE A 474 5.90 -38.85 13.54
C ILE A 474 5.12 -37.62 13.06
N ILE A 475 4.49 -36.88 13.99
CA ILE A 475 3.77 -35.64 13.68
C ILE A 475 4.69 -34.61 13.03
N GLN A 476 5.91 -34.43 13.56
CA GLN A 476 6.86 -33.48 12.98
C GLN A 476 7.33 -33.89 11.57
N ARG A 477 7.49 -35.20 11.32
CA ARG A 477 7.84 -35.72 9.98
C ARG A 477 6.73 -35.46 8.97
N VAL A 478 5.46 -35.71 9.37
CA VAL A 478 4.31 -35.38 8.53
C VAL A 478 4.29 -33.89 8.22
N ARG A 479 4.44 -33.03 9.24
CA ARG A 479 4.47 -31.57 9.04
C ARG A 479 5.57 -31.13 8.09
N GLN A 480 6.76 -31.68 8.25
CA GLN A 480 7.88 -31.35 7.39
C GLN A 480 7.62 -31.74 5.94
N ASP A 481 7.08 -32.94 5.71
CA ASP A 481 6.75 -33.45 4.37
C ASP A 481 5.64 -32.60 3.70
N VAL A 482 4.61 -32.17 4.47
CA VAL A 482 3.60 -31.24 3.97
C VAL A 482 4.24 -29.92 3.55
N LEU A 483 5.12 -29.33 4.36
CA LEU A 483 5.80 -28.08 4.02
C LEU A 483 6.70 -28.22 2.79
N GLU A 484 7.41 -29.32 2.66
CA GLU A 484 8.25 -29.62 1.48
C GLU A 484 7.41 -29.80 0.21
N PHE A 485 6.22 -30.40 0.33
CA PHE A 485 5.26 -30.53 -0.76
C PHE A 485 4.67 -29.19 -1.21
N CYS A 486 4.15 -28.42 -0.27
CA CYS A 486 3.53 -27.11 -0.55
C CYS A 486 4.57 -26.07 -1.09
N GLY A 487 5.84 -26.18 -0.69
CA GLY A 487 6.89 -25.29 -1.13
C GLY A 487 6.62 -23.83 -0.76
N ALA A 488 6.35 -22.98 -1.77
CA ALA A 488 6.06 -21.55 -1.59
C ALA A 488 4.55 -21.26 -1.50
N ALA A 489 3.66 -22.25 -1.57
CA ALA A 489 2.23 -22.04 -1.39
C ALA A 489 1.93 -21.68 0.08
N GLU A 490 1.02 -20.71 0.27
CA GLU A 490 0.57 -20.33 1.61
C GLU A 490 -0.33 -21.42 2.18
N GLN A 491 -0.30 -21.62 3.50
CA GLN A 491 -1.20 -22.52 4.19
C GLN A 491 -2.61 -21.91 4.20
N GLU A 492 -3.55 -22.55 3.53
CA GLU A 492 -4.94 -22.06 3.35
C GLU A 492 -5.83 -22.36 4.55
N ASP A 493 -5.61 -23.51 5.22
CA ASP A 493 -6.43 -23.95 6.33
C ASP A 493 -5.60 -24.45 7.52
N ASP A 494 -6.24 -24.56 8.69
CA ASP A 494 -5.65 -25.10 9.90
C ASP A 494 -5.36 -26.59 9.74
N GLN A 495 -4.27 -27.06 10.29
CA GLN A 495 -3.82 -28.45 10.16
C GLN A 495 -3.69 -29.09 11.53
N THR A 496 -4.61 -29.99 11.85
CA THR A 496 -4.62 -30.70 13.12
C THR A 496 -4.27 -32.16 12.93
N ILE A 497 -3.39 -32.68 13.74
CA ILE A 497 -3.07 -34.10 13.79
C ILE A 497 -2.86 -34.56 15.23
N VAL A 498 -3.49 -35.68 15.58
CA VAL A 498 -3.31 -36.40 16.84
C VAL A 498 -2.97 -37.85 16.56
N ILE A 499 -1.92 -38.36 17.18
CA ILE A 499 -1.51 -39.73 17.10
C ILE A 499 -1.61 -40.38 18.48
N CYS A 500 -2.36 -41.49 18.58
CA CYS A 500 -2.43 -42.34 19.76
C CYS A 500 -1.85 -43.70 19.39
N LYS A 501 -0.69 -44.08 19.90
CA LYS A 501 0.02 -45.30 19.59
C LYS A 501 0.01 -46.23 20.80
N ARG A 502 -0.50 -47.46 20.63
CA ARG A 502 -0.37 -48.52 21.64
C ARG A 502 1.04 -49.07 21.58
N LEU A 503 1.74 -49.05 22.70
CA LEU A 503 3.08 -49.63 22.84
C LEU A 503 3.00 -51.17 22.84
N GLN A 504 4.15 -51.83 22.62
CA GLN A 504 4.22 -53.28 22.57
C GLN A 504 4.08 -53.94 23.96
#